data_65b1473dbdba2fd73ed34c8eb9105bd6
#
_entry.id   65b1473dbdba2fd73ed34c8eb9105bd6
#
_cell.length_a   1.000
_cell.length_b   1.000
_cell.length_c   1.000
_cell.angle_alpha   90.00
_cell.angle_beta   90.00
_cell.angle_gamma   90.00
#
_symmetry.space_group_name_H-M   'P 1'
#
loop_
_entity.id
_entity.type
_entity.pdbx_description
1 polymer ?
#
loop_
_entity_poly.entity_id
_entity_poly.type
_entity_poly.pdbx_seq_one_letter_code
_entity_poly.pdbx_strand_id
1 'polypeptide(L)' 'MKVREVIRQVEGDGWRQVRTTGSHRHFKHEKKPGVVTVPGHMNDELPRGTLNSVLEQAGLK' A
#
# COMPACT_ATOMS: atom_id res chain seq x y z
N MET A 1 10.87 5.82 0.31
CA MET A 1 10.68 4.36 0.13
C MET A 1 10.18 4.06 -1.28
N LYS A 2 10.66 3.01 -1.85
CA LYS A 2 10.15 2.54 -3.14
C LYS A 2 8.81 1.83 -2.96
N VAL A 3 8.01 1.83 -4.02
CA VAL A 3 6.69 1.18 -4.02
C VAL A 3 6.80 -0.27 -3.51
N ARG A 4 7.77 -1.04 -4.02
CA ARG A 4 7.91 -2.44 -3.61
C ARG A 4 8.21 -2.60 -2.12
N GLU A 5 8.89 -1.64 -1.52
CA GLU A 5 9.20 -1.66 -0.08
C GLU A 5 7.95 -1.40 0.75
N VAL A 6 7.11 -0.46 0.29
CA VAL A 6 5.85 -0.16 0.95
C VAL A 6 4.89 -1.35 0.86
N ILE A 7 4.82 -1.98 -0.32
CA ILE A 7 4.00 -3.18 -0.51
C ILE A 7 4.45 -4.29 0.44
N ARG A 8 5.76 -4.51 0.54
CA ARG A 8 6.29 -5.52 1.47
C ARG A 8 5.88 -5.21 2.90
N GLN A 9 5.89 -3.95 3.28
CA GLN A 9 5.52 -3.53 4.63
C GLN A 9 4.04 -3.76 4.92
N VAL A 10 3.15 -3.39 4.00
CA VAL A 10 1.72 -3.60 4.20
C VAL A 10 1.38 -5.10 4.15
N GLU A 11 2.01 -5.86 3.27
CA GLU A 11 1.81 -7.31 3.23
C GLU A 11 2.28 -7.98 4.52
N GLY A 12 3.37 -7.49 5.09
CA GLY A 12 3.86 -7.97 6.38
C GLY A 12 2.88 -7.76 7.53
N ASP A 13 2.01 -6.76 7.40
CA ASP A 13 0.96 -6.49 8.38
C ASP A 13 -0.33 -7.28 8.11
N GLY A 14 -0.39 -8.03 7.03
CA GLY A 14 -1.54 -8.87 6.71
C GLY A 14 -2.42 -8.35 5.58
N TRP A 15 -2.06 -7.24 4.96
CA TRP A 15 -2.81 -6.73 3.80
C TRP A 15 -2.53 -7.60 2.58
N ARG A 16 -3.56 -7.87 1.79
CA ARG A 16 -3.45 -8.70 0.59
C ARG A 16 -3.95 -7.95 -0.63
N GLN A 17 -3.19 -8.03 -1.70
CA GLN A 17 -3.59 -7.42 -2.96
C GLN A 17 -4.80 -8.15 -3.52
N VAL A 18 -5.89 -7.40 -3.75
CA VAL A 18 -7.14 -7.97 -4.25
C VAL A 18 -7.40 -7.60 -5.71
N ARG A 19 -6.83 -6.50 -6.17
CA ARG A 19 -6.94 -6.13 -7.59
C ARG A 19 -5.95 -5.03 -7.93
N THR A 20 -5.78 -4.79 -9.22
CA THR A 20 -4.96 -3.73 -9.77
C THR A 20 -5.78 -2.92 -10.76
N THR A 21 -5.70 -1.60 -10.67
CA THR A 21 -6.30 -0.68 -11.63
C THR A 21 -5.18 0.18 -12.19
N GLY A 22 -4.76 -0.09 -13.43
CA GLY A 22 -3.56 0.54 -13.98
C GLY A 22 -2.35 0.22 -13.12
N SER A 23 -1.67 1.24 -12.61
CA SER A 23 -0.54 1.06 -11.70
C SER A 23 -0.96 1.10 -10.23
N HIS A 24 -2.25 1.26 -9.94
CA HIS A 24 -2.75 1.31 -8.56
C HIS A 24 -3.08 -0.10 -8.09
N ARG A 25 -2.42 -0.53 -7.01
CA ARG A 25 -2.66 -1.83 -6.38
C ARG A 25 -3.52 -1.64 -5.15
N HIS A 26 -4.60 -2.41 -5.05
CA HIS A 26 -5.57 -2.29 -3.96
C HIS A 26 -5.44 -3.50 -3.03
N PHE A 27 -5.34 -3.23 -1.74
CA PHE A 27 -5.13 -4.26 -0.71
C PHE A 27 -6.28 -4.25 0.27
N LYS A 28 -6.63 -5.42 0.76
CA LYS A 28 -7.58 -5.59 1.86
C LYS A 28 -6.97 -6.41 2.98
N HIS A 29 -7.48 -6.20 4.18
CA HIS A 29 -7.03 -6.89 5.38
C HIS A 29 -8.20 -7.65 5.99
N GLU A 30 -7.92 -8.82 6.50
CA GLU A 30 -8.94 -9.68 7.12
C GLU A 30 -9.53 -9.06 8.38
N LYS A 31 -8.71 -8.35 9.16
CA LYS A 31 -9.11 -7.80 10.45
C LYS A 31 -9.24 -6.28 10.47
N LYS A 32 -8.59 -5.58 9.57
CA LYS A 32 -8.63 -4.12 9.51
C LYS A 32 -9.59 -3.67 8.41
N PRO A 33 -10.40 -2.64 8.65
CA PRO A 33 -11.36 -2.16 7.66
C PRO A 33 -10.70 -1.34 6.56
N GLY A 34 -11.44 -1.14 5.47
CA GLY A 34 -11.03 -0.27 4.40
C GLY A 34 -10.15 -0.92 3.36
N VAL A 35 -9.64 -0.09 2.48
CA VAL A 35 -8.79 -0.50 1.37
C VAL A 35 -7.53 0.35 1.40
N VAL A 36 -6.38 -0.28 1.21
CA VAL A 36 -5.11 0.43 1.02
C VAL A 36 -4.81 0.45 -0.46
N THR A 37 -4.56 1.63 -1.01
CA THR A 37 -4.19 1.79 -2.42
C THR A 37 -2.76 2.28 -2.51
N VAL A 38 -1.92 1.52 -3.21
CA VAL A 38 -0.52 1.88 -3.43
C VAL A 38 -0.35 2.21 -4.92
N PRO A 39 -0.08 3.47 -5.25
CA PRO A 39 0.12 3.89 -6.64
C PRO A 39 1.56 3.65 -7.09
N GLY A 40 1.77 3.71 -8.40
CA GLY A 40 3.10 3.70 -9.00
C GLY A 40 3.64 2.31 -9.33
N HIS A 41 4.78 2.32 -10.01
CA HIS A 41 5.47 1.09 -10.39
C HIS A 41 6.43 0.65 -9.29
N MET A 42 6.79 -0.61 -9.28
CA MET A 42 7.57 -1.23 -8.19
C MET A 42 8.85 -0.51 -7.82
N ASN A 43 9.55 0.05 -8.82
CA ASN A 43 10.82 0.72 -8.58
C ASN A 43 10.70 2.21 -8.34
N ASP A 44 9.49 2.77 -8.40
CA ASP A 44 9.27 4.19 -8.20
C ASP A 44 9.41 4.56 -6.73
N GLU A 45 9.95 5.77 -6.48
CA GLU A 45 9.91 6.34 -5.14
C GLU A 45 8.54 6.92 -4.89
N LEU A 46 7.96 6.62 -3.74
CA LEU A 46 6.72 7.28 -3.34
C LEU A 46 7.04 8.63 -2.73
N PRO A 47 6.36 9.69 -3.17
CA PRO A 47 6.47 10.98 -2.48
C PRO A 47 6.07 10.82 -1.02
N ARG A 48 6.67 11.63 -0.15
CA ARG A 48 6.45 11.51 1.30
C ARG A 48 4.97 11.59 1.68
N GLY A 49 4.23 12.51 1.06
CA GLY A 49 2.79 12.64 1.35
C GLY A 49 2.01 11.39 0.98
N THR A 50 2.32 10.80 -0.17
CA THR A 50 1.68 9.57 -0.62
C THR A 50 2.05 8.41 0.30
N LEU A 51 3.33 8.30 0.67
CA LEU A 51 3.79 7.27 1.60
C LEU A 51 3.05 7.36 2.93
N ASN A 52 2.96 8.57 3.49
CA ASN A 52 2.26 8.77 4.74
C ASN A 52 0.78 8.38 4.63
N SER A 53 0.13 8.75 3.53
CA SER A 53 -1.26 8.41 3.28
C SER A 53 -1.46 6.89 3.24
N VAL A 54 -0.59 6.17 2.53
CA VAL A 54 -0.66 4.71 2.45
C VAL A 54 -0.50 4.08 3.84
N LEU A 55 0.49 4.53 4.60
CA LEU A 55 0.75 3.99 5.93
C LEU A 55 -0.41 4.29 6.88
N GLU A 56 -1.02 5.47 6.78
CA GLU A 56 -2.20 5.81 7.58
C GLU A 56 -3.38 4.91 7.21
N GLN A 57 -3.64 4.70 5.91
CA GLN A 57 -4.69 3.80 5.46
C GLN A 57 -4.49 2.39 6.02
N ALA A 58 -3.24 1.94 6.08
CA ALA A 58 -2.90 0.60 6.55
C ALA A 58 -2.87 0.49 8.08
N GLY A 59 -3.04 1.58 8.80
CA GLY A 59 -2.95 1.57 10.26
C GLY A 59 -1.53 1.38 10.77
N LEU A 60 -0.53 1.72 9.95
CA LEU A 60 0.88 1.57 10.30
C LEU A 60 1.52 2.89 10.72
N LYS A 61 0.72 3.93 10.78
CA LYS A 61 1.22 5.23 11.20
C LYS A 61 0.20 5.98 12.04
#